data_2f3d96e265513c985d3b585364622d54
#
_entry.id   2f3d96e265513c985d3b585364622d54
#
_cell.length_a   1.000
_cell.length_b   1.000
_cell.length_c   1.000
_cell.angle_alpha   90.00
_cell.angle_beta   90.00
_cell.angle_gamma   90.00
#
_symmetry.space_group_name_H-M   'P 1'
#
loop_
_entity.id
_entity.type
_entity.pdbx_description
1 polymer ?
#
loop_
_entity_poly.entity_id
_entity_poly.type
_entity_poly.pdbx_seq_one_letter_code
_entity_poly.pdbx_strand_id
1 'polypeptide(L)'
;MKGVIAVRENQMVPVGLNSFYIKFSHCQDGIFKGRVTSPIMQLSADFTSLSRLVVLVEQWLDTPVEDLARKPEIPEDVDYVIEVVFRQAYDWQGKLISLRDEQEATFRSVLELLIQMEMIFS
;
A
#
# COMPACT_ATOMS: atom_id res chain seq x y z
N MET A 1 -2.78 -15.65 9.64
CA MET A 1 -1.93 -16.18 8.56
C MET A 1 -1.15 -15.04 7.92
N LYS A 2 0.12 -15.23 7.73
CA LYS A 2 0.91 -14.25 7.01
C LYS A 2 0.56 -14.30 5.52
N GLY A 3 0.65 -13.17 4.86
CA GLY A 3 0.44 -13.11 3.43
C GLY A 3 1.48 -13.89 2.63
N VAL A 4 1.19 -14.07 1.37
CA VAL A 4 2.12 -14.66 0.42
C VAL A 4 3.21 -13.65 0.12
N ILE A 5 4.41 -14.13 -0.20
CA ILE A 5 5.51 -13.27 -0.60
C ILE A 5 5.83 -13.54 -2.06
N ALA A 6 5.87 -12.47 -2.86
CA ALA A 6 6.29 -12.53 -4.25
C ALA A 6 7.70 -11.99 -4.38
N VAL A 7 8.44 -12.50 -5.37
CA VAL A 7 9.79 -12.01 -5.68
C VAL A 7 9.71 -11.16 -6.94
N ARG A 8 10.24 -9.93 -6.86
CA ARG A 8 10.34 -9.02 -7.99
C ARG A 8 11.74 -8.43 -8.02
N GLU A 9 12.50 -8.70 -9.08
CA GLU A 9 13.89 -8.23 -9.28
C GLU A 9 14.78 -8.55 -8.09
N ASN A 10 14.88 -9.33 -7.34
CA ASN A 10 15.67 -9.57 -6.12
C ASN A 10 15.04 -8.98 -4.85
N GLN A 11 13.81 -8.47 -4.95
CA GLN A 11 13.12 -7.92 -3.79
C GLN A 11 11.94 -8.80 -3.42
N MET A 12 11.83 -9.12 -2.13
CA MET A 12 10.69 -9.85 -1.57
C MET A 12 9.57 -8.86 -1.31
N VAL A 13 8.42 -9.05 -1.97
CA VAL A 13 7.28 -8.14 -1.85
C VAL A 13 6.13 -8.87 -1.16
N PRO A 14 5.58 -8.31 -0.06
CA PRO A 14 4.45 -8.96 0.60
C PRO A 14 3.21 -8.93 -0.25
N VAL A 15 2.50 -10.05 -0.29
CA VAL A 15 1.23 -10.19 -0.98
C VAL A 15 0.22 -10.80 0.00
N GLY A 16 -0.61 -9.96 0.58
CA GLY A 16 -1.57 -10.41 1.58
C GLY A 16 -2.77 -9.48 1.66
N LEU A 17 -3.68 -9.78 2.59
CA LEU A 17 -4.88 -8.97 2.81
C LEU A 17 -4.56 -7.54 3.23
N ASN A 18 -3.43 -7.35 3.90
CA ASN A 18 -3.04 -6.06 4.43
C ASN A 18 -1.91 -5.41 3.62
N SER A 19 -1.72 -5.85 2.37
CA SER A 19 -0.72 -5.29 1.46
C SER A 19 -1.44 -4.53 0.36
N PHE A 20 -1.03 -3.28 0.13
CA PHE A 20 -1.66 -2.40 -0.84
C PHE A 20 -0.60 -1.84 -1.76
N TYR A 21 -0.80 -1.99 -3.06
CA TYR A 21 0.15 -1.59 -4.08
C TYR A 21 -0.22 -0.24 -4.63
N ILE A 22 0.77 0.64 -4.74
CA ILE A 22 0.55 2.03 -5.12
C ILE A 22 1.38 2.39 -6.35
N LYS A 23 0.71 2.95 -7.34
CA LYS A 23 1.31 3.57 -8.50
C LYS A 23 0.96 5.04 -8.49
N PHE A 24 1.96 5.92 -8.43
CA PHE A 24 1.74 7.35 -8.52
C PHE A 24 1.74 7.79 -9.98
N SER A 25 0.78 8.62 -10.35
CA SER A 25 0.71 9.24 -11.68
C SER A 25 1.13 10.71 -11.63
N HIS A 26 1.11 11.32 -10.45
CA HIS A 26 1.49 12.72 -10.26
C HIS A 26 1.97 12.92 -8.82
N CYS A 27 3.16 13.49 -8.64
CA CYS A 27 3.73 13.78 -7.33
C CYS A 27 4.47 15.12 -7.43
N GLN A 28 3.73 16.21 -7.40
CA GLN A 28 4.30 17.53 -7.64
C GLN A 28 3.49 18.59 -6.89
N ASP A 29 4.19 19.54 -6.29
CA ASP A 29 3.59 20.70 -5.60
C ASP A 29 2.59 20.28 -4.51
N GLY A 30 2.91 19.22 -3.75
CA GLY A 30 2.04 18.74 -2.68
C GLY A 30 0.83 17.98 -3.17
N ILE A 31 0.71 17.73 -4.46
CA ILE A 31 -0.39 16.98 -5.05
C ILE A 31 0.08 15.56 -5.36
N PHE A 32 -0.63 14.57 -4.81
CA PHE A 32 -0.31 13.16 -4.98
C PHE A 32 -1.51 12.44 -5.58
N LYS A 33 -1.40 12.03 -6.81
CA LYS A 33 -2.45 11.28 -7.53
C LYS A 33 -1.91 9.94 -7.96
N GLY A 34 -2.78 8.95 -8.01
CA GLY A 34 -2.37 7.64 -8.47
C GLY A 34 -3.47 6.61 -8.32
N ARG A 35 -3.04 5.36 -8.27
CA ARG A 35 -3.93 4.21 -8.10
C ARG A 35 -3.42 3.32 -6.99
N VAL A 36 -4.34 2.84 -6.18
CA VAL A 36 -4.05 1.84 -5.13
C VAL A 36 -4.78 0.55 -5.50
N THR A 37 -4.11 -0.58 -5.29
CA THR A 37 -4.64 -1.90 -5.61
C THR A 37 -4.47 -2.83 -4.43
N SER A 38 -5.54 -3.55 -4.09
CA SER A 38 -5.49 -4.69 -3.17
C SER A 38 -5.35 -5.96 -4.00
N PRO A 39 -4.21 -6.66 -3.95
CA PRO A 39 -4.00 -7.81 -4.83
C PRO A 39 -4.89 -9.00 -4.49
N ILE A 40 -5.16 -9.23 -3.20
CA ILE A 40 -6.00 -10.35 -2.77
C ILE A 40 -7.47 -10.10 -3.07
N MET A 41 -7.97 -8.90 -2.78
CA MET A 41 -9.37 -8.56 -3.04
C MET A 41 -9.63 -8.20 -4.49
N GLN A 42 -8.57 -8.02 -5.28
CA GLN A 42 -8.66 -7.60 -6.69
C GLN A 42 -9.45 -6.31 -6.86
N LEU A 43 -9.24 -5.38 -5.92
CA LEU A 43 -9.84 -4.05 -5.96
C LEU A 43 -8.77 -3.02 -6.32
N SER A 44 -9.16 -2.07 -7.17
CA SER A 44 -8.31 -0.93 -7.51
C SER A 44 -9.14 0.33 -7.48
N ALA A 45 -8.53 1.44 -7.09
CA ALA A 45 -9.19 2.73 -7.11
C ALA A 45 -8.17 3.83 -7.35
N ASP A 46 -8.60 4.89 -8.00
CA ASP A 46 -7.79 6.08 -8.18
C ASP A 46 -7.93 6.98 -6.95
N PHE A 47 -6.86 7.64 -6.58
CA PHE A 47 -6.86 8.66 -5.54
C PHE A 47 -6.27 9.95 -6.07
N THR A 48 -6.75 11.07 -5.56
CA THR A 48 -6.31 12.41 -5.96
C THR A 48 -5.64 13.17 -4.82
N SER A 49 -5.45 12.50 -3.68
CA SER A 49 -4.74 13.04 -2.51
C SER A 49 -4.28 11.89 -1.64
N LEU A 50 -3.30 12.13 -0.78
CA LEU A 50 -2.87 11.13 0.20
C LEU A 50 -3.98 10.83 1.21
N SER A 51 -4.79 11.83 1.56
CA SER A 51 -5.94 11.63 2.44
C SER A 51 -6.93 10.63 1.84
N ARG A 52 -7.19 10.73 0.55
CA ARG A 52 -8.09 9.79 -0.13
C ARG A 52 -7.51 8.39 -0.17
N LEU A 53 -6.20 8.28 -0.37
CA LEU A 53 -5.51 6.99 -0.32
C LEU A 53 -5.73 6.31 1.03
N VAL A 54 -5.56 7.06 2.14
CA VAL A 54 -5.77 6.53 3.49
C VAL A 54 -7.21 6.06 3.67
N VAL A 55 -8.18 6.84 3.21
CA VAL A 55 -9.60 6.46 3.32
C VAL A 55 -9.88 5.16 2.56
N LEU A 56 -9.35 5.01 1.35
CA LEU A 56 -9.54 3.80 0.56
C LEU A 56 -8.96 2.58 1.26
N VAL A 57 -7.74 2.68 1.77
CA VAL A 57 -7.09 1.58 2.49
C VAL A 57 -7.88 1.24 3.76
N GLU A 58 -8.34 2.23 4.52
CA GLU A 58 -9.18 2.01 5.69
C GLU A 58 -10.45 1.24 5.35
N GLN A 59 -11.14 1.63 4.28
CA GLN A 59 -12.33 0.94 3.84
C GLN A 59 -12.05 -0.51 3.47
N TRP A 60 -10.95 -0.75 2.78
CA TRP A 60 -10.60 -2.11 2.37
C TRP A 60 -10.14 -2.97 3.54
N LEU A 61 -9.46 -2.38 4.53
CA LEU A 61 -9.10 -3.10 5.76
C LEU A 61 -10.34 -3.54 6.55
N ASP A 62 -11.42 -2.77 6.47
CA ASP A 62 -12.68 -3.10 7.14
C ASP A 62 -13.57 -4.05 6.33
N THR A 63 -13.24 -4.30 5.06
CA THR A 63 -14.07 -5.14 4.20
C THR A 63 -13.82 -6.61 4.51
N PRO A 64 -14.86 -7.38 4.85
CA PRO A 64 -14.69 -8.82 5.07
C PRO A 64 -14.37 -9.51 3.76
N VAL A 65 -13.41 -10.44 3.80
CA VAL A 65 -13.03 -11.23 2.64
C VAL A 65 -13.58 -12.65 2.85
N GLU A 66 -14.57 -13.00 2.06
CA GLU A 66 -15.24 -14.29 2.20
C GLU A 66 -14.56 -15.39 1.38
N ASP A 67 -13.91 -15.02 0.29
CA ASP A 67 -13.29 -15.99 -0.61
C ASP A 67 -11.79 -15.67 -0.76
N LEU A 68 -10.97 -16.47 -0.10
CA LEU A 68 -9.52 -16.37 -0.16
C LEU A 68 -8.91 -17.27 -1.23
N ALA A 69 -9.73 -17.96 -2.00
CA ALA A 69 -9.25 -18.88 -3.04
C ALA A 69 -8.76 -18.14 -4.28
N ARG A 70 -8.97 -16.84 -4.36
CA ARG A 70 -8.53 -16.04 -5.50
C ARG A 70 -7.02 -15.95 -5.56
N LYS A 71 -6.48 -16.16 -6.74
CA LYS A 71 -5.07 -15.98 -6.97
C LYS A 71 -4.74 -14.49 -6.91
N PRO A 72 -3.74 -14.05 -6.11
CA PRO A 72 -3.39 -12.64 -6.05
C PRO A 72 -2.91 -12.13 -7.40
N GLU A 73 -3.38 -10.95 -7.77
CA GLU A 73 -2.89 -10.26 -8.96
C GLU A 73 -1.99 -9.11 -8.55
N ILE A 74 -0.73 -9.17 -8.98
CA ILE A 74 0.25 -8.14 -8.71
C ILE A 74 0.36 -7.25 -9.94
N PRO A 75 0.03 -5.94 -9.84
CA PRO A 75 0.21 -5.03 -10.96
C PRO A 75 1.68 -4.97 -11.39
N GLU A 76 1.92 -4.90 -12.68
CA GLU A 76 3.29 -4.84 -13.20
C GLU A 76 3.99 -3.53 -12.87
N ASP A 77 3.24 -2.46 -12.84
CA ASP A 77 3.76 -1.10 -12.66
C ASP A 77 3.36 -0.57 -11.28
N VAL A 78 4.21 -0.81 -10.30
CA VAL A 78 3.98 -0.43 -8.90
C VAL A 78 5.23 0.29 -8.39
N ASP A 79 5.01 1.42 -7.73
CA ASP A 79 6.10 2.19 -7.12
C ASP A 79 6.35 1.81 -5.65
N TYR A 80 5.28 1.60 -4.91
CA TYR A 80 5.36 1.36 -3.46
C TYR A 80 4.35 0.32 -3.03
N VAL A 81 4.68 -0.36 -1.91
CA VAL A 81 3.75 -1.24 -1.20
C VAL A 81 3.60 -0.72 0.22
N ILE A 82 2.35 -0.56 0.66
CA ILE A 82 2.04 -0.33 2.07
C ILE A 82 1.64 -1.67 2.66
N GLU A 83 2.39 -2.15 3.64
CA GLU A 83 2.01 -3.33 4.41
C GLU A 83 1.56 -2.89 5.80
N VAL A 84 0.30 -3.11 6.12
CA VAL A 84 -0.26 -2.80 7.44
C VAL A 84 -0.09 -4.03 8.32
N VAL A 85 0.85 -3.98 9.27
CA VAL A 85 1.17 -5.09 10.14
C VAL A 85 0.24 -5.11 11.35
N PHE A 86 -0.12 -3.94 11.87
CA PHE A 86 -0.99 -3.80 13.01
C PHE A 86 -1.90 -2.59 12.84
N ARG A 87 -3.16 -2.74 13.24
CA ARG A 87 -4.15 -1.68 13.14
C ARG A 87 -4.98 -1.62 14.42
N GLN A 88 -5.10 -0.42 14.98
CA GLN A 88 -5.91 -0.17 16.17
C GLN A 88 -6.50 1.23 16.11
N ALA A 89 -7.81 1.34 16.33
CA ALA A 89 -8.52 2.63 16.43
C ALA A 89 -8.24 3.56 15.24
N TYR A 90 -8.33 3.02 14.02
CA TYR A 90 -8.09 3.75 12.77
C TYR A 90 -6.65 4.21 12.56
N ASP A 91 -5.72 3.67 13.35
CA ASP A 91 -4.30 3.93 13.14
C ASP A 91 -3.59 2.66 12.70
N TRP A 92 -2.51 2.83 11.96
CA TRP A 92 -1.79 1.70 11.36
C TRP A 92 -0.32 1.72 11.76
N GLN A 93 0.23 0.53 11.92
CA GLN A 93 1.66 0.32 12.02
C GLN A 93 2.08 -0.69 10.95
N GLY A 94 3.19 -0.45 10.31
CA GLY A 94 3.63 -1.34 9.26
C GLY A 94 4.87 -0.86 8.53
N LYS A 95 4.92 -1.17 7.24
CA LYS A 95 6.07 -0.87 6.40
C LYS A 95 5.65 -0.20 5.10
N LEU A 96 6.43 0.78 4.69
CA LEU A 96 6.36 1.36 3.37
C LEU A 96 7.56 0.82 2.58
N ILE A 97 7.28 0.08 1.53
CA ILE A 97 8.31 -0.59 0.74
C ILE A 97 8.39 0.11 -0.62
N SER A 98 9.58 0.62 -0.95
CA SER A 98 9.83 1.21 -2.26
C SER A 98 10.33 0.12 -3.21
N LEU A 99 9.64 -0.06 -4.32
CA LEU A 99 10.06 -0.99 -5.35
C LEU A 99 11.02 -0.36 -6.35
N ARG A 100 11.20 0.97 -6.28
CA ARG A 100 12.08 1.69 -7.20
C ARG A 100 13.53 1.65 -6.74
N ASP A 101 13.78 1.84 -5.45
CA ASP A 101 15.12 1.86 -4.88
C ASP A 101 15.36 0.76 -3.85
N GLU A 102 14.47 -0.22 -3.79
CA GLU A 102 14.58 -1.42 -2.95
C GLU A 102 14.78 -1.10 -1.46
N GLN A 103 14.13 -0.05 -0.98
CA GLN A 103 14.21 0.35 0.41
C GLN A 103 12.89 0.16 1.12
N GLU A 104 12.95 -0.01 2.43
CA GLU A 104 11.75 -0.06 3.24
C GLU A 104 11.90 0.82 4.47
N ALA A 105 10.79 1.39 4.90
CA ALA A 105 10.70 2.20 6.10
C ALA A 105 9.57 1.68 6.97
N THR A 106 9.76 1.70 8.27
CA THR A 106 8.73 1.33 9.23
C THR A 106 7.98 2.57 9.65
N PHE A 107 6.66 2.49 9.71
CA PHE A 107 5.83 3.57 10.26
C PHE A 107 5.04 3.04 11.46
N ARG A 108 4.85 3.90 12.46
CA ARG A 108 4.14 3.57 13.70
C ARG A 108 2.77 4.21 13.77
N SER A 109 2.41 5.03 12.80
CA SER A 109 1.12 5.69 12.72
C SER A 109 0.84 6.07 11.27
N VAL A 110 -0.42 6.35 10.97
CA VAL A 110 -0.81 6.88 9.66
C VAL A 110 -0.11 8.21 9.39
N LEU A 111 0.00 9.05 10.41
CA LEU A 111 0.68 10.34 10.25
C LEU A 111 2.15 10.14 9.86
N GLU A 112 2.83 9.21 10.51
CA GLU A 112 4.23 8.91 10.18
C GLU A 112 4.36 8.39 8.75
N LEU A 113 3.44 7.54 8.30
CA LEU A 113 3.39 7.08 6.92
C LEU A 113 3.24 8.25 5.95
N LEU A 114 2.33 9.17 6.21
CA LEU A 114 2.10 10.33 5.36
C LEU A 114 3.33 11.23 5.30
N ILE A 115 3.99 11.45 6.43
CA ILE A 115 5.21 12.23 6.49
C ILE A 115 6.31 11.56 5.64
N GLN A 116 6.46 10.24 5.75
CA GLN A 116 7.44 9.50 4.96
C GLN A 116 7.17 9.63 3.47
N MET A 117 5.90 9.51 3.06
CA MET A 117 5.53 9.65 1.65
C MET A 117 5.81 11.04 1.12
N GLU A 118 5.52 12.09 1.91
CA GLU A 118 5.82 13.46 1.51
C GLU A 118 7.33 13.70 1.38
N MET A 119 8.13 13.12 2.28
CA MET A 119 9.58 13.28 2.24
C MET A 119 10.21 12.63 1.02
N ILE A 120 9.67 11.50 0.56
CA ILE A 120 10.18 10.81 -0.62
C ILE A 120 10.08 11.69 -1.87
N PHE A 121 9.05 12.52 -1.95
CA PHE A 121 8.77 13.35 -3.12
C PHE A 121 9.09 14.83 -2.92
N SER A 122 9.76 15.17 -1.84
CA SER A 122 10.15 16.56 -1.59
C SER A 122 11.43 16.96 -2.32
#